data_eae344d58c52c0e3f00e0312f8cd210a
#
_entry.id   eae344d58c52c0e3f00e0312f8cd210a
#
_cell.length_a   1.000
_cell.length_b   1.000
_cell.length_c   1.000
_cell.angle_alpha   90.00
_cell.angle_beta   90.00
_cell.angle_gamma   90.00
#
_symmetry.space_group_name_H-M   'P 1'
#
loop_
_entity.id
_entity.type
_entity.pdbx_description
1 polymer ?
#
loop_
_entity_poly.entity_id
_entity_poly.type
_entity_poly.pdbx_seq_one_letter_code
_entity_poly.pdbx_strand_id
1 'polypeptide(L)'
;KTQLKHLGFDFKVLDPYVSGKEDLLNQIDTNLSCLVIQNPSFFGNIQDYTSIANECRYKGVLLIVVVTEPVSLGLIKSPGEMGADIVVGEGQSLAGPSNFGGPGLGFFASLQKYVRQMPGRLCGQTLDKDGKRGFVLTMSTREQHIRREKATSNICTNSGLIALAFSVHLTLLGESGFLELANINHKNAVELSIRLNNIPKIKVINSSFFNEFVVELPRSAGSVIDELTDLNILAGIPVSRFYPEHPHLSNLMLVTATEMNTKSHLDSFIDALNKVL
;
A
#
# COMPACT_ATOMS: atom_id res chain seq x y z
N LYS A 1 -0.71 -9.61 13.45
CA LYS A 1 -0.64 -10.23 14.79
C LYS A 1 -2.02 -10.64 15.29
N THR A 2 -2.98 -9.71 15.41
CA THR A 2 -4.30 -9.93 16.04
C THR A 2 -5.01 -11.16 15.49
N GLN A 3 -5.12 -11.28 14.18
CA GLN A 3 -5.84 -12.37 13.49
C GLN A 3 -5.17 -13.75 13.64
N LEU A 4 -3.85 -13.78 13.72
CA LEU A 4 -3.07 -15.01 13.68
C LEU A 4 -2.48 -15.42 15.05
N LYS A 5 -2.63 -14.56 16.07
CA LYS A 5 -2.03 -14.77 17.40
C LYS A 5 -2.37 -16.12 18.03
N HIS A 6 -3.59 -16.62 17.78
CA HIS A 6 -4.09 -17.85 18.39
C HIS A 6 -3.96 -19.09 17.49
N LEU A 7 -3.31 -18.94 16.33
CA LEU A 7 -3.13 -20.03 15.36
C LEU A 7 -1.75 -20.70 15.44
N GLY A 8 -0.96 -20.38 16.48
CA GLY A 8 0.35 -20.99 16.70
C GLY A 8 1.46 -20.49 15.79
N PHE A 9 1.29 -19.30 15.19
CA PHE A 9 2.35 -18.67 14.40
C PHE A 9 3.22 -17.75 15.26
N ASP A 10 4.53 -17.84 15.08
CA ASP A 10 5.48 -16.88 15.62
C ASP A 10 5.62 -15.68 14.70
N PHE A 11 5.58 -14.47 15.28
CA PHE A 11 5.68 -13.22 14.55
C PHE A 11 6.91 -12.45 14.98
N LYS A 12 7.82 -12.24 14.04
CA LYS A 12 8.89 -11.26 14.17
C LYS A 12 8.46 -9.98 13.44
N VAL A 13 8.34 -8.88 14.17
CA VAL A 13 8.10 -7.54 13.62
C VAL A 13 9.39 -6.77 13.81
N LEU A 14 9.91 -6.22 12.72
CA LEU A 14 11.10 -5.37 12.77
C LEU A 14 10.73 -3.99 13.28
N ASP A 15 11.68 -3.32 13.91
CA ASP A 15 11.54 -1.93 14.32
C ASP A 15 11.34 -1.01 13.11
N PRO A 16 10.66 0.14 13.28
CA PRO A 16 10.43 1.07 12.20
C PRO A 16 11.75 1.68 11.72
N TYR A 17 12.03 1.55 10.43
CA TYR A 17 13.20 2.12 9.78
C TYR A 17 12.79 3.18 8.77
N VAL A 18 12.77 4.45 9.21
CA VAL A 18 12.21 5.55 8.42
C VAL A 18 12.91 5.75 7.08
N SER A 19 14.21 5.48 7.01
CA SER A 19 14.99 5.60 5.76
C SER A 19 14.85 4.40 4.81
N GLY A 20 14.10 3.35 5.18
CA GLY A 20 13.86 2.16 4.35
C GLY A 20 15.12 1.33 4.08
N LYS A 21 16.03 1.25 5.05
CA LYS A 21 17.28 0.48 4.94
C LYS A 21 17.31 -0.72 5.89
N GLU A 22 16.18 -1.38 6.04
CA GLU A 22 16.08 -2.61 6.84
C GLU A 22 16.96 -3.70 6.24
N ASP A 23 17.70 -4.39 7.11
CA ASP A 23 18.52 -5.54 6.72
C ASP A 23 17.63 -6.80 6.63
N LEU A 24 16.82 -6.85 5.59
CA LEU A 24 15.88 -7.94 5.36
C LEU A 24 16.57 -9.24 4.95
N LEU A 25 17.67 -9.17 4.22
CA LEU A 25 18.39 -10.37 3.74
C LEU A 25 18.86 -11.25 4.90
N ASN A 26 19.38 -10.65 5.95
CA ASN A 26 19.83 -11.37 7.15
C ASN A 26 18.68 -11.91 8.03
N GLN A 27 17.43 -11.52 7.76
CA GLN A 27 16.26 -12.05 8.45
C GLN A 27 15.71 -13.32 7.80
N ILE A 28 16.11 -13.63 6.58
CA ILE A 28 15.59 -14.78 5.82
C ILE A 28 16.39 -16.03 6.21
N ASP A 29 15.72 -17.01 6.82
CA ASP A 29 16.27 -18.32 7.12
C ASP A 29 15.28 -19.45 6.74
N THR A 30 15.72 -20.70 6.81
CA THR A 30 14.91 -21.86 6.43
C THR A 30 13.75 -22.18 7.40
N ASN A 31 13.70 -21.54 8.57
CA ASN A 31 12.61 -21.69 9.55
C ASN A 31 11.49 -20.65 9.29
N LEU A 32 11.77 -19.65 8.45
CA LEU A 32 10.80 -18.63 8.11
C LEU A 32 9.78 -19.18 7.10
N SER A 33 8.50 -19.13 7.42
CA SER A 33 7.44 -19.55 6.50
C SER A 33 7.19 -18.50 5.41
N CYS A 34 7.17 -17.23 5.78
CA CYS A 34 7.01 -16.12 4.84
C CYS A 34 7.65 -14.84 5.35
N LEU A 35 8.08 -14.00 4.42
CA LEU A 35 8.45 -12.61 4.65
C LEU A 35 7.33 -11.73 4.08
N VAL A 36 6.84 -10.79 4.89
CA VAL A 36 5.81 -9.82 4.47
C VAL A 36 6.44 -8.44 4.44
N ILE A 37 6.39 -7.78 3.30
CA ILE A 37 6.89 -6.41 3.10
C ILE A 37 5.82 -5.54 2.48
N GLN A 38 5.89 -4.23 2.71
CA GLN A 38 5.03 -3.24 2.07
C GLN A 38 5.85 -2.40 1.09
N ASN A 39 5.32 -2.19 -0.14
CA ASN A 39 5.96 -1.35 -1.15
C ASN A 39 4.90 -0.56 -1.96
N PRO A 40 4.91 0.78 -1.95
CA PRO A 40 5.74 1.65 -1.09
C PRO A 40 5.57 1.34 0.39
N SER A 41 6.62 1.55 1.20
CA SER A 41 6.56 1.28 2.64
C SER A 41 5.64 2.25 3.37
N PHE A 42 5.32 2.00 4.65
CA PHE A 42 4.55 2.93 5.49
C PHE A 42 5.17 4.34 5.53
N PHE A 43 6.48 4.45 5.43
CA PHE A 43 7.19 5.74 5.40
C PHE A 43 7.34 6.30 3.98
N GLY A 44 6.71 5.69 2.98
CA GLY A 44 6.75 6.11 1.58
C GLY A 44 7.96 5.63 0.77
N ASN A 45 8.91 4.91 1.37
CA ASN A 45 10.11 4.44 0.64
C ASN A 45 9.74 3.41 -0.43
N ILE A 46 10.37 3.53 -1.59
CA ILE A 46 10.29 2.57 -2.69
C ILE A 46 11.60 1.79 -2.75
N GLN A 47 11.50 0.47 -2.89
CA GLN A 47 12.66 -0.41 -3.02
C GLN A 47 12.43 -1.48 -4.09
N ASP A 48 13.51 -1.91 -4.74
CA ASP A 48 13.51 -3.13 -5.57
C ASP A 48 13.84 -4.34 -4.69
N TYR A 49 12.86 -5.21 -4.50
CA TYR A 49 12.98 -6.42 -3.69
C TYR A 49 13.40 -7.66 -4.48
N THR A 50 13.91 -7.52 -5.70
CA THR A 50 14.30 -8.66 -6.54
C THR A 50 15.34 -9.56 -5.87
N SER A 51 16.33 -8.98 -5.18
CA SER A 51 17.32 -9.76 -4.42
C SER A 51 16.71 -10.52 -3.23
N ILE A 52 15.81 -9.87 -2.52
CA ILE A 52 15.04 -10.47 -1.41
C ILE A 52 14.19 -11.64 -1.92
N ALA A 53 13.48 -11.46 -3.05
CA ALA A 53 12.68 -12.51 -3.67
C ALA A 53 13.51 -13.73 -4.08
N ASN A 54 14.71 -13.50 -4.60
CA ASN A 54 15.62 -14.58 -4.97
C ASN A 54 16.11 -15.37 -3.74
N GLU A 55 16.46 -14.67 -2.66
CA GLU A 55 16.86 -15.32 -1.40
C GLU A 55 15.70 -16.08 -0.74
N CYS A 56 14.51 -15.49 -0.71
CA CYS A 56 13.29 -16.17 -0.25
C CYS A 56 13.07 -17.46 -1.03
N ARG A 57 13.13 -17.40 -2.37
CA ARG A 57 12.95 -18.58 -3.24
C ARG A 57 14.01 -19.64 -2.99
N TYR A 58 15.28 -19.24 -2.83
CA TYR A 58 16.38 -20.16 -2.55
C TYR A 58 16.18 -20.90 -1.23
N LYS A 59 15.69 -20.23 -0.19
CA LYS A 59 15.44 -20.81 1.13
C LYS A 59 14.05 -21.43 1.32
N GLY A 60 13.20 -21.40 0.29
CA GLY A 60 11.84 -21.95 0.37
C GLY A 60 10.85 -21.09 1.17
N VAL A 61 11.15 -19.81 1.36
CA VAL A 61 10.34 -18.81 2.08
C VAL A 61 9.40 -18.13 1.10
N LEU A 62 8.13 -17.90 1.48
CA LEU A 62 7.19 -17.13 0.66
C LEU A 62 7.46 -15.63 0.79
N LEU A 63 7.53 -14.93 -0.32
CA LEU A 63 7.53 -13.47 -0.34
C LEU A 63 6.11 -12.94 -0.59
N ILE A 64 5.57 -12.23 0.40
CA ILE A 64 4.26 -11.58 0.33
C ILE A 64 4.48 -10.07 0.30
N VAL A 65 4.00 -9.40 -0.74
CA VAL A 65 4.10 -7.94 -0.86
C VAL A 65 2.74 -7.29 -0.66
N VAL A 66 2.70 -6.29 0.20
CA VAL A 66 1.51 -5.47 0.48
C VAL A 66 1.62 -4.17 -0.32
N VAL A 67 0.57 -3.82 -1.07
CA VAL A 67 0.47 -2.57 -1.83
C VAL A 67 -0.74 -1.79 -1.32
N THR A 68 -0.49 -0.72 -0.58
CA THR A 68 -1.55 0.13 -0.04
C THR A 68 -1.91 1.30 -0.97
N GLU A 69 -1.01 1.64 -1.91
CA GLU A 69 -1.21 2.67 -2.93
C GLU A 69 -1.03 2.06 -4.34
N PRO A 70 -2.12 1.56 -4.96
CA PRO A 70 -2.03 0.87 -6.24
C PRO A 70 -1.69 1.79 -7.42
N VAL A 71 -1.92 3.10 -7.32
CA VAL A 71 -1.55 4.06 -8.38
C VAL A 71 -0.03 4.07 -8.59
N SER A 72 0.75 3.75 -7.56
CA SER A 72 2.21 3.63 -7.66
C SER A 72 2.66 2.61 -8.72
N LEU A 73 1.85 1.57 -8.96
CA LEU A 73 2.15 0.52 -9.95
C LEU A 73 2.18 1.04 -11.40
N GLY A 74 1.72 2.27 -11.65
CA GLY A 74 1.89 2.94 -12.93
C GLY A 74 3.33 3.39 -13.21
N LEU A 75 4.18 3.53 -12.19
CA LEU A 75 5.55 4.02 -12.33
C LEU A 75 6.61 3.08 -11.77
N ILE A 76 6.27 2.27 -10.79
CA ILE A 76 7.23 1.35 -10.17
C ILE A 76 7.04 -0.07 -10.70
N LYS A 77 8.13 -0.83 -10.71
CA LYS A 77 8.12 -2.24 -11.06
C LYS A 77 7.13 -2.99 -10.17
N SER A 78 6.27 -3.80 -10.78
CA SER A 78 5.27 -4.53 -10.03
C SER A 78 5.91 -5.57 -9.08
N PRO A 79 5.29 -5.85 -7.92
CA PRO A 79 5.81 -6.88 -7.01
C PRO A 79 5.94 -8.26 -7.65
N GLY A 80 5.04 -8.61 -8.58
CA GLY A 80 5.11 -9.87 -9.33
C GLY A 80 6.37 -9.95 -10.20
N GLU A 81 6.73 -8.87 -10.89
CA GLU A 81 7.98 -8.78 -11.68
C GLU A 81 9.23 -8.79 -10.80
N MET A 82 9.15 -8.30 -9.56
CA MET A 82 10.22 -8.41 -8.57
C MET A 82 10.35 -9.85 -8.01
N GLY A 83 9.35 -10.71 -8.25
CA GLY A 83 9.37 -12.12 -7.84
C GLY A 83 8.56 -12.45 -6.59
N ALA A 84 7.60 -11.61 -6.21
CA ALA A 84 6.67 -11.91 -5.13
C ALA A 84 5.84 -13.18 -5.44
N ASP A 85 5.62 -14.01 -4.43
CA ASP A 85 4.74 -15.18 -4.54
C ASP A 85 3.27 -14.79 -4.43
N ILE A 86 2.97 -13.83 -3.55
CA ILE A 86 1.63 -13.33 -3.28
C ILE A 86 1.70 -11.80 -3.16
N VAL A 87 0.72 -11.13 -3.75
CA VAL A 87 0.53 -9.68 -3.62
C VAL A 87 -0.87 -9.42 -3.10
N VAL A 88 -0.97 -8.62 -2.06
CA VAL A 88 -2.23 -8.16 -1.49
C VAL A 88 -2.22 -6.64 -1.38
N GLY A 89 -3.38 -6.03 -1.48
CA GLY A 89 -3.39 -4.58 -1.41
C GLY A 89 -4.77 -3.97 -1.26
N GLU A 90 -4.79 -2.66 -1.19
CA GLU A 90 -5.99 -1.82 -1.09
C GLU A 90 -6.21 -1.06 -2.40
N GLY A 91 -7.39 -1.19 -2.98
CA GLY A 91 -7.75 -0.58 -4.27
C GLY A 91 -8.62 0.68 -4.15
N GLN A 92 -8.90 1.16 -2.95
CA GLN A 92 -9.84 2.25 -2.72
C GLN A 92 -9.49 3.53 -3.52
N SER A 93 -8.22 3.87 -3.65
CA SER A 93 -7.77 5.06 -4.40
C SER A 93 -8.16 5.06 -5.88
N LEU A 94 -8.42 3.87 -6.44
CA LEU A 94 -8.92 3.68 -7.81
C LEU A 94 -10.41 3.36 -7.88
N ALA A 95 -11.07 3.11 -6.76
CA ALA A 95 -12.47 2.68 -6.73
C ALA A 95 -13.46 3.83 -6.53
N GLY A 96 -13.01 4.97 -6.01
CA GLY A 96 -13.89 6.10 -5.72
C GLY A 96 -13.22 7.22 -4.93
N PRO A 97 -13.99 8.27 -4.60
CA PRO A 97 -13.49 9.40 -3.83
C PRO A 97 -13.11 9.00 -2.40
N SER A 98 -12.37 9.88 -1.74
CA SER A 98 -12.09 9.76 -0.30
C SER A 98 -13.39 9.70 0.50
N ASN A 99 -13.56 8.65 1.30
CA ASN A 99 -14.78 8.40 2.06
C ASN A 99 -14.52 8.16 3.56
N PHE A 100 -13.37 8.64 4.04
CA PHE A 100 -13.02 8.74 5.45
C PHE A 100 -13.13 7.42 6.24
N GLY A 101 -12.68 6.33 5.65
CA GLY A 101 -12.57 5.05 6.33
C GLY A 101 -13.37 3.91 5.71
N GLY A 102 -13.84 4.04 4.50
CA GLY A 102 -14.45 2.94 3.78
C GLY A 102 -15.62 3.34 2.88
N PRO A 103 -16.13 2.41 2.07
CA PRO A 103 -15.69 1.03 1.96
C PRO A 103 -14.36 0.89 1.24
N GLY A 104 -13.54 -0.06 1.70
CA GLY A 104 -12.29 -0.44 1.04
C GLY A 104 -12.51 -1.52 -0.04
N LEU A 105 -11.45 -1.78 -0.80
CA LEU A 105 -11.41 -2.83 -1.81
C LEU A 105 -10.08 -3.58 -1.76
N GLY A 106 -10.09 -4.79 -1.18
CA GLY A 106 -8.91 -5.65 -1.25
C GLY A 106 -8.70 -6.21 -2.66
N PHE A 107 -7.47 -6.21 -3.13
CA PHE A 107 -7.07 -7.02 -4.27
C PHE A 107 -6.05 -8.08 -3.85
N PHE A 108 -6.05 -9.18 -4.59
CA PHE A 108 -5.20 -10.34 -4.31
C PHE A 108 -4.68 -10.93 -5.62
N ALA A 109 -3.38 -11.12 -5.71
CA ALA A 109 -2.72 -11.82 -6.79
C ALA A 109 -1.75 -12.86 -6.24
N SER A 110 -1.58 -13.97 -6.94
CA SER A 110 -0.61 -15.01 -6.56
C SER A 110 -0.06 -15.74 -7.77
N LEU A 111 1.07 -16.41 -7.59
CA LEU A 111 1.56 -17.35 -8.59
C LEU A 111 0.55 -18.49 -8.82
N GLN A 112 0.47 -18.97 -10.04
CA GLN A 112 -0.47 -20.03 -10.46
C GLN A 112 -0.41 -21.29 -9.57
N LYS A 113 0.76 -21.63 -9.05
CA LYS A 113 0.93 -22.79 -8.15
C LYS A 113 0.11 -22.70 -6.85
N TYR A 114 -0.30 -21.48 -6.43
CA TYR A 114 -1.08 -21.24 -5.19
C TYR A 114 -2.56 -21.04 -5.44
N VAL A 115 -3.04 -21.04 -6.68
CA VAL A 115 -4.44 -20.75 -7.01
C VAL A 115 -5.44 -21.60 -6.25
N ARG A 116 -5.08 -22.86 -5.93
CA ARG A 116 -5.93 -23.78 -5.17
C ARG A 116 -6.03 -23.45 -3.67
N GLN A 117 -5.12 -22.63 -3.15
CA GLN A 117 -5.12 -22.16 -1.77
C GLN A 117 -5.63 -20.72 -1.63
N MET A 118 -5.89 -20.02 -2.74
CA MET A 118 -6.41 -18.65 -2.67
C MET A 118 -7.75 -18.59 -1.92
N PRO A 119 -7.96 -17.57 -1.07
CA PRO A 119 -9.25 -17.32 -0.47
C PRO A 119 -10.24 -16.76 -1.52
N GLY A 120 -11.53 -16.85 -1.21
CA GLY A 120 -12.59 -16.25 -2.01
C GLY A 120 -12.97 -17.04 -3.27
N ARG A 121 -13.96 -16.53 -3.97
CA ARG A 121 -14.51 -17.14 -5.19
C ARG A 121 -13.64 -16.79 -6.39
N LEU A 122 -13.44 -17.76 -7.27
CA LEU A 122 -12.75 -17.57 -8.53
C LEU A 122 -13.73 -17.76 -9.69
N CYS A 123 -13.76 -16.79 -10.60
CA CYS A 123 -14.54 -16.84 -11.82
C CYS A 123 -13.63 -17.17 -13.00
N GLY A 124 -14.00 -18.17 -13.77
CA GLY A 124 -13.29 -18.58 -14.99
C GLY A 124 -14.08 -18.23 -16.24
N GLN A 125 -13.39 -17.82 -17.30
CA GLN A 125 -13.98 -17.66 -18.62
C GLN A 125 -14.08 -19.03 -19.29
N THR A 126 -15.21 -19.28 -19.94
CA THR A 126 -15.49 -20.51 -20.72
C THR A 126 -16.35 -20.18 -21.93
N LEU A 127 -16.68 -21.20 -22.72
CA LEU A 127 -17.66 -21.11 -23.79
C LEU A 127 -18.93 -21.87 -23.37
N ASP A 128 -20.09 -21.35 -23.74
CA ASP A 128 -21.35 -22.06 -23.58
C ASP A 128 -21.54 -23.13 -24.68
N LYS A 129 -22.69 -23.84 -24.65
CA LYS A 129 -23.02 -24.87 -25.66
C LYS A 129 -23.11 -24.34 -27.09
N ASP A 130 -23.32 -23.05 -27.28
CA ASP A 130 -23.44 -22.37 -28.58
C ASP A 130 -22.10 -21.71 -28.99
N GLY A 131 -21.01 -21.94 -28.25
CA GLY A 131 -19.69 -21.39 -28.51
C GLY A 131 -19.53 -19.92 -28.09
N LYS A 132 -20.47 -19.34 -27.36
CA LYS A 132 -20.40 -17.96 -26.88
C LYS A 132 -19.65 -17.88 -25.56
N ARG A 133 -18.91 -16.78 -25.39
CA ARG A 133 -18.18 -16.49 -24.16
C ARG A 133 -19.12 -16.42 -22.96
N GLY A 134 -18.84 -17.17 -21.93
CA GLY A 134 -19.53 -17.17 -20.65
C GLY A 134 -18.55 -17.16 -19.48
N PHE A 135 -19.07 -17.00 -18.26
CA PHE A 135 -18.30 -17.02 -17.04
C PHE A 135 -18.94 -17.98 -16.04
N VAL A 136 -18.10 -18.71 -15.34
CA VAL A 136 -18.53 -19.71 -14.34
C VAL A 136 -17.69 -19.59 -13.07
N LEU A 137 -18.28 -19.92 -11.93
CA LEU A 137 -17.51 -20.11 -10.70
C LEU A 137 -16.67 -21.38 -10.84
N THR A 138 -15.36 -21.24 -10.59
CA THR A 138 -14.40 -22.34 -10.68
C THR A 138 -13.88 -22.73 -9.31
N MET A 139 -13.37 -23.96 -9.18
CA MET A 139 -12.74 -24.47 -7.95
C MET A 139 -13.62 -24.33 -6.70
N SER A 140 -14.94 -24.45 -6.86
CA SER A 140 -15.93 -24.27 -5.79
C SER A 140 -15.75 -25.24 -4.62
N THR A 141 -15.02 -26.34 -4.83
CA THR A 141 -14.72 -27.33 -3.77
C THR A 141 -13.88 -26.80 -2.62
N ARG A 142 -13.23 -25.61 -2.76
CA ARG A 142 -12.49 -24.94 -1.67
C ARG A 142 -13.39 -24.04 -0.83
N GLU A 143 -14.61 -23.75 -1.30
CA GLU A 143 -15.51 -22.77 -0.72
C GLU A 143 -16.28 -23.31 0.50
N GLN A 144 -16.72 -22.40 1.37
CA GLN A 144 -17.40 -22.74 2.62
C GLN A 144 -18.71 -23.53 2.45
N HIS A 145 -19.45 -23.31 1.37
CA HIS A 145 -20.70 -24.03 1.11
C HIS A 145 -20.50 -25.51 0.81
N ILE A 146 -19.26 -25.92 0.46
CA ILE A 146 -18.87 -27.31 0.24
C ILE A 146 -18.00 -27.83 1.40
N ARG A 147 -16.91 -27.09 1.72
CA ARG A 147 -15.92 -27.54 2.71
C ARG A 147 -16.24 -27.17 4.15
N ARG A 148 -17.22 -26.29 4.37
CA ARG A 148 -17.63 -25.81 5.69
C ARG A 148 -16.43 -25.26 6.48
N GLU A 149 -16.18 -25.78 7.68
CA GLU A 149 -15.07 -25.37 8.55
C GLU A 149 -13.66 -25.61 7.98
N LYS A 150 -13.56 -26.47 6.95
CA LYS A 150 -12.29 -26.78 6.26
C LYS A 150 -12.05 -25.91 5.03
N ALA A 151 -12.89 -24.90 4.78
CA ALA A 151 -12.68 -23.98 3.68
C ALA A 151 -11.44 -23.10 3.88
N THR A 152 -10.81 -22.69 2.80
CA THR A 152 -9.66 -21.75 2.85
C THR A 152 -10.07 -20.41 3.47
N SER A 153 -11.33 -19.97 3.24
CA SER A 153 -11.90 -18.75 3.81
C SER A 153 -13.38 -18.94 4.08
N ASN A 154 -13.88 -18.36 5.17
CA ASN A 154 -15.28 -18.30 5.52
C ASN A 154 -15.88 -16.90 5.32
N ILE A 155 -15.23 -16.03 4.53
CA ILE A 155 -15.75 -14.72 4.16
C ILE A 155 -16.92 -14.91 3.20
N CYS A 156 -18.11 -14.39 3.60
CA CYS A 156 -19.34 -14.50 2.83
C CYS A 156 -19.66 -13.21 2.07
N THR A 157 -19.50 -12.06 2.73
CA THR A 157 -19.81 -10.74 2.18
C THR A 157 -18.56 -10.10 1.61
N ASN A 158 -18.70 -9.43 0.46
CA ASN A 158 -17.61 -8.74 -0.22
C ASN A 158 -18.02 -7.33 -0.69
N SER A 159 -17.05 -6.56 -1.16
CA SER A 159 -17.24 -5.21 -1.70
C SER A 159 -17.51 -5.22 -3.21
N GLY A 160 -18.47 -6.05 -3.68
CA GLY A 160 -18.70 -6.26 -5.11
C GLY A 160 -19.00 -4.99 -5.91
N LEU A 161 -19.77 -4.05 -5.34
CA LEU A 161 -20.06 -2.77 -5.99
C LEU A 161 -18.79 -1.92 -6.14
N ILE A 162 -17.94 -1.89 -5.12
CA ILE A 162 -16.68 -1.15 -5.17
C ILE A 162 -15.70 -1.82 -6.14
N ALA A 163 -15.68 -3.16 -6.21
CA ALA A 163 -14.91 -3.90 -7.21
C ALA A 163 -15.35 -3.57 -8.64
N LEU A 164 -16.66 -3.40 -8.87
CA LEU A 164 -17.19 -2.96 -10.15
C LEU A 164 -16.72 -1.53 -10.49
N ALA A 165 -16.83 -0.59 -9.54
CA ALA A 165 -16.37 0.78 -9.72
C ALA A 165 -14.88 0.84 -10.07
N PHE A 166 -14.05 0.10 -9.35
CA PHE A 166 -12.62 -0.07 -9.62
C PHE A 166 -12.37 -0.57 -11.04
N SER A 167 -13.06 -1.64 -11.45
CA SER A 167 -12.91 -2.24 -12.78
C SER A 167 -13.32 -1.29 -13.90
N VAL A 168 -14.42 -0.55 -13.72
CA VAL A 168 -14.89 0.46 -14.68
C VAL A 168 -13.88 1.61 -14.79
N HIS A 169 -13.39 2.12 -13.65
CA HIS A 169 -12.43 3.21 -13.63
C HIS A 169 -11.11 2.81 -14.32
N LEU A 170 -10.54 1.66 -13.98
CA LEU A 170 -9.34 1.16 -14.66
C LEU A 170 -9.55 0.95 -16.17
N THR A 171 -10.73 0.45 -16.58
CA THR A 171 -11.05 0.26 -17.98
C THR A 171 -11.13 1.59 -18.73
N LEU A 172 -11.69 2.62 -18.10
CA LEU A 172 -11.79 3.96 -18.68
C LEU A 172 -10.42 4.67 -18.75
N LEU A 173 -9.58 4.51 -17.75
CA LEU A 173 -8.22 5.05 -17.77
C LEU A 173 -7.39 4.38 -18.89
N GLY A 174 -7.50 3.06 -19.01
CA GLY A 174 -6.61 2.27 -19.83
C GLY A 174 -5.15 2.37 -19.36
N GLU A 175 -4.22 1.84 -20.14
CA GLU A 175 -2.80 1.87 -19.82
C GLU A 175 -2.25 3.29 -19.76
N SER A 176 -2.53 4.10 -20.80
CA SER A 176 -2.03 5.48 -20.89
C SER A 176 -2.59 6.40 -19.81
N GLY A 177 -3.89 6.29 -19.50
CA GLY A 177 -4.51 7.09 -18.45
C GLY A 177 -4.02 6.71 -17.06
N PHE A 178 -3.76 5.41 -16.82
CA PHE A 178 -3.20 4.95 -15.54
C PHE A 178 -1.76 5.44 -15.33
N LEU A 179 -0.95 5.40 -16.39
CA LEU A 179 0.41 5.94 -16.36
C LEU A 179 0.41 7.45 -16.12
N GLU A 180 -0.49 8.20 -16.79
CA GLU A 180 -0.61 9.65 -16.60
C GLU A 180 -1.08 10.00 -15.17
N LEU A 181 -2.06 9.27 -14.63
CA LEU A 181 -2.51 9.41 -13.24
C LEU A 181 -1.34 9.25 -12.25
N ALA A 182 -0.53 8.22 -12.43
CA ALA A 182 0.64 7.97 -11.60
C ALA A 182 1.70 9.08 -11.73
N ASN A 183 1.92 9.58 -12.95
CA ASN A 183 2.84 10.69 -13.20
C ASN A 183 2.40 11.98 -12.51
N ILE A 184 1.11 12.33 -12.58
CA ILE A 184 0.57 13.52 -11.91
C ILE A 184 0.73 13.41 -10.39
N ASN A 185 0.39 12.26 -9.81
CA ASN A 185 0.59 11.99 -8.40
C ASN A 185 2.04 12.22 -7.97
N HIS A 186 2.95 11.53 -8.63
CA HIS A 186 4.38 11.62 -8.30
C HIS A 186 4.94 13.03 -8.48
N LYS A 187 4.58 13.71 -9.58
CA LYS A 187 5.02 15.09 -9.85
C LYS A 187 4.59 16.06 -8.74
N ASN A 188 3.34 15.98 -8.29
CA ASN A 188 2.84 16.83 -7.20
C ASN A 188 3.59 16.57 -5.89
N ALA A 189 3.86 15.30 -5.58
CA ALA A 189 4.64 14.93 -4.40
C ALA A 189 6.10 15.40 -4.48
N VAL A 190 6.74 15.27 -5.62
CA VAL A 190 8.12 15.79 -5.85
C VAL A 190 8.15 17.30 -5.71
N GLU A 191 7.20 18.03 -6.32
CA GLU A 191 7.12 19.49 -6.19
C GLU A 191 6.98 19.89 -4.71
N LEU A 192 6.06 19.23 -3.98
CA LEU A 192 5.86 19.51 -2.57
C LEU A 192 7.12 19.20 -1.74
N SER A 193 7.77 18.09 -1.99
CA SER A 193 8.99 17.68 -1.27
C SER A 193 10.13 18.70 -1.45
N ILE A 194 10.32 19.19 -2.66
CA ILE A 194 11.33 20.24 -2.96
C ILE A 194 11.00 21.52 -2.21
N ARG A 195 9.73 21.95 -2.24
CA ARG A 195 9.29 23.17 -1.54
C ARG A 195 9.45 23.07 -0.04
N LEU A 196 9.09 21.92 0.56
CA LEU A 196 9.29 21.67 1.99
C LEU A 196 10.77 21.67 2.37
N ASN A 197 11.62 21.05 1.58
CA ASN A 197 13.06 21.00 1.85
C ASN A 197 13.74 22.37 1.72
N ASN A 198 13.10 23.35 1.09
CA ASN A 198 13.57 24.74 1.03
C ASN A 198 13.15 25.57 2.27
N ILE A 199 12.29 25.06 3.13
CA ILE A 199 11.94 25.72 4.39
C ILE A 199 13.08 25.45 5.41
N PRO A 200 13.68 26.49 6.03
CA PRO A 200 14.72 26.29 7.03
C PRO A 200 14.26 25.35 8.14
N LYS A 201 15.15 24.42 8.56
CA LYS A 201 14.91 23.43 9.62
C LYS A 201 13.91 22.31 9.29
N ILE A 202 13.38 22.25 8.07
CA ILE A 202 12.66 21.06 7.57
C ILE A 202 13.60 20.22 6.74
N LYS A 203 13.48 18.90 6.89
CA LYS A 203 14.24 17.94 6.10
C LYS A 203 13.34 16.84 5.58
N VAL A 204 13.32 16.63 4.28
CA VAL A 204 12.72 15.44 3.67
C VAL A 204 13.65 14.25 3.91
N ILE A 205 13.14 13.17 4.47
CA ILE A 205 13.92 11.99 4.88
C ILE A 205 14.12 11.03 3.71
N ASN A 206 13.09 10.85 2.89
CA ASN A 206 13.10 9.88 1.80
C ASN A 206 14.00 10.31 0.64
N SER A 207 14.81 9.38 0.15
CA SER A 207 15.56 9.54 -1.09
C SER A 207 14.78 9.05 -2.33
N SER A 208 13.78 8.20 -2.12
CA SER A 208 12.90 7.64 -3.16
C SER A 208 11.52 7.41 -2.56
N PHE A 209 10.47 7.89 -3.22
CA PHE A 209 9.07 7.76 -2.79
C PHE A 209 8.15 7.87 -4.01
N PHE A 210 6.88 7.52 -3.83
CA PHE A 210 5.87 7.73 -4.87
C PHE A 210 5.08 9.02 -4.63
N ASN A 211 4.11 9.03 -3.72
CA ASN A 211 3.27 10.16 -3.37
C ASN A 211 3.21 10.45 -1.87
N GLU A 212 3.80 9.57 -1.06
CA GLU A 212 3.95 9.73 0.38
C GLU A 212 5.43 9.81 0.74
N PHE A 213 5.77 10.68 1.69
CA PHE A 213 7.13 10.84 2.20
C PHE A 213 7.13 11.44 3.60
N VAL A 214 8.22 11.26 4.33
CA VAL A 214 8.39 11.75 5.69
C VAL A 214 9.22 13.03 5.70
N VAL A 215 8.76 14.01 6.47
CA VAL A 215 9.52 15.21 6.79
C VAL A 215 9.85 15.27 8.27
N GLU A 216 11.06 15.69 8.58
CA GLU A 216 11.50 16.03 9.93
C GLU A 216 11.27 17.51 10.18
N LEU A 217 10.56 17.81 11.26
CA LEU A 217 10.22 19.16 11.70
C LEU A 217 11.12 19.58 12.88
N PRO A 218 11.31 20.89 13.13
CA PRO A 218 12.15 21.37 14.24
C PRO A 218 11.54 21.14 15.63
N ARG A 219 10.28 20.72 15.70
CA ARG A 219 9.52 20.44 16.94
C ARG A 219 8.49 19.33 16.71
N SER A 220 7.74 18.97 17.73
CA SER A 220 6.72 17.92 17.67
C SER A 220 5.80 18.06 16.47
N ALA A 221 5.72 17.01 15.64
CA ALA A 221 4.82 16.98 14.49
C ALA A 221 3.35 17.06 14.89
N GLY A 222 2.97 16.48 16.03
CA GLY A 222 1.61 16.60 16.57
C GLY A 222 1.20 18.05 16.79
N SER A 223 2.01 18.84 17.53
CA SER A 223 1.73 20.24 17.79
C SER A 223 1.66 21.09 16.51
N VAL A 224 2.55 20.83 15.54
CA VAL A 224 2.52 21.54 14.25
C VAL A 224 1.26 21.23 13.47
N ILE A 225 0.82 19.96 13.46
CA ILE A 225 -0.41 19.54 12.77
C ILE A 225 -1.65 20.16 13.42
N ASP A 226 -1.70 20.23 14.76
CA ASP A 226 -2.82 20.88 15.47
C ASP A 226 -2.93 22.35 15.07
N GLU A 227 -1.82 23.12 15.08
CA GLU A 227 -1.79 24.52 14.65
C GLU A 227 -2.15 24.71 13.16
N LEU A 228 -1.74 23.78 12.28
CA LEU A 228 -2.13 23.79 10.87
C LEU A 228 -3.62 23.50 10.69
N THR A 229 -4.19 22.64 11.54
CA THR A 229 -5.63 22.34 11.55
C THR A 229 -6.45 23.58 11.92
N ASP A 230 -5.97 24.39 12.87
CA ASP A 230 -6.59 25.69 13.21
C ASP A 230 -6.58 26.68 12.03
N LEU A 231 -5.65 26.51 11.09
CA LEU A 231 -5.60 27.23 9.82
C LEU A 231 -6.38 26.56 8.67
N ASN A 232 -7.18 25.52 8.97
CA ASN A 232 -7.93 24.69 8.01
C ASN A 232 -7.04 23.92 7.03
N ILE A 233 -5.84 23.51 7.46
CA ILE A 233 -4.92 22.69 6.67
C ILE A 233 -4.80 21.30 7.31
N LEU A 234 -5.22 20.26 6.58
CA LEU A 234 -4.96 18.86 6.93
C LEU A 234 -3.58 18.47 6.36
N ALA A 235 -2.54 18.72 7.14
CA ALA A 235 -1.16 18.70 6.65
C ALA A 235 -0.56 17.30 6.47
N GLY A 236 -0.97 16.35 7.29
CA GLY A 236 -0.38 15.02 7.32
C GLY A 236 -0.65 14.31 8.63
N ILE A 237 0.18 13.32 8.95
CA ILE A 237 0.01 12.47 10.15
C ILE A 237 1.31 12.44 10.95
N PRO A 238 1.27 12.65 12.30
CA PRO A 238 2.47 12.49 13.10
C PRO A 238 2.84 11.00 13.19
N VAL A 239 4.07 10.66 12.85
CA VAL A 239 4.56 9.27 12.84
C VAL A 239 4.45 8.64 14.23
N SER A 240 4.68 9.41 15.29
CA SER A 240 4.55 8.98 16.69
C SER A 240 3.16 8.44 17.06
N ARG A 241 2.11 8.78 16.30
CA ARG A 241 0.77 8.23 16.52
C ARG A 241 0.72 6.70 16.34
N PHE A 242 1.56 6.18 15.45
CA PHE A 242 1.62 4.73 15.15
C PHE A 242 2.76 4.02 15.88
N TYR A 243 3.70 4.79 16.41
CA TYR A 243 4.88 4.30 17.10
C TYR A 243 5.08 5.06 18.42
N PRO A 244 4.11 5.00 19.35
CA PRO A 244 4.15 5.79 20.60
C PRO A 244 5.33 5.42 21.50
N GLU A 245 5.85 4.18 21.39
CA GLU A 245 7.03 3.70 22.11
C GLU A 245 8.37 4.18 21.54
N HIS A 246 8.34 4.97 20.44
CA HIS A 246 9.54 5.50 19.79
C HIS A 246 9.57 7.04 19.85
N PRO A 247 9.96 7.67 20.99
CA PRO A 247 9.94 9.13 21.17
C PRO A 247 10.77 9.91 20.15
N HIS A 248 11.82 9.31 19.61
CA HIS A 248 12.67 9.91 18.57
C HIS A 248 11.95 10.16 17.24
N LEU A 249 10.75 9.58 17.04
CA LEU A 249 9.92 9.79 15.86
C LEU A 249 8.88 10.94 16.06
N SER A 250 8.91 11.63 17.20
CA SER A 250 7.91 12.65 17.54
C SER A 250 7.91 13.87 16.61
N ASN A 251 9.05 14.19 16.00
CA ASN A 251 9.21 15.31 15.08
C ASN A 251 8.94 14.94 13.62
N LEU A 252 8.58 13.68 13.35
CA LEU A 252 8.36 13.21 12.00
C LEU A 252 6.89 13.29 11.61
N MET A 253 6.64 13.88 10.45
CA MET A 253 5.32 13.98 9.83
C MET A 253 5.31 13.23 8.49
N LEU A 254 4.38 12.31 8.31
CA LEU A 254 4.09 11.68 7.03
C LEU A 254 3.18 12.61 6.22
N VAL A 255 3.61 12.93 5.01
CA VAL A 255 2.93 13.86 4.08
C VAL A 255 2.58 13.13 2.81
N THR A 256 1.42 13.47 2.23
CA THR A 256 0.94 12.93 0.95
C THR A 256 0.55 14.06 0.01
N ALA A 257 0.90 13.93 -1.26
CA ALA A 257 0.35 14.76 -2.33
C ALA A 257 -0.02 13.89 -3.53
N THR A 258 -1.24 14.08 -4.04
CA THR A 258 -1.83 13.28 -5.12
C THR A 258 -2.29 14.17 -6.27
N GLU A 259 -2.90 13.57 -7.30
CA GLU A 259 -3.56 14.29 -8.40
C GLU A 259 -4.67 15.24 -7.91
N MET A 260 -5.20 15.01 -6.71
CA MET A 260 -6.24 15.88 -6.12
C MET A 260 -5.70 17.19 -5.56
N ASN A 261 -4.38 17.30 -5.42
CA ASN A 261 -3.74 18.49 -4.88
C ASN A 261 -3.40 19.47 -6.00
N THR A 262 -4.08 20.61 -6.01
CA THR A 262 -3.79 21.72 -6.95
C THR A 262 -2.58 22.52 -6.46
N LYS A 263 -1.99 23.31 -7.35
CA LYS A 263 -0.92 24.26 -6.99
C LYS A 263 -1.32 25.17 -5.84
N SER A 264 -2.57 25.66 -5.83
CA SER A 264 -3.09 26.51 -4.76
C SER A 264 -3.13 25.78 -3.41
N HIS A 265 -3.44 24.46 -3.41
CA HIS A 265 -3.38 23.66 -2.17
C HIS A 265 -1.95 23.57 -1.64
N LEU A 266 -0.97 23.33 -2.53
CA LEU A 266 0.45 23.28 -2.13
C LEU A 266 0.93 24.65 -1.64
N ASP A 267 0.55 25.73 -2.30
CA ASP A 267 0.88 27.11 -1.87
C ASP A 267 0.33 27.39 -0.48
N SER A 268 -0.95 27.13 -0.25
CA SER A 268 -1.61 27.32 1.06
C SER A 268 -0.94 26.51 2.18
N PHE A 269 -0.55 25.27 1.90
CA PHE A 269 0.14 24.44 2.88
C PHE A 269 1.53 25.01 3.25
N ILE A 270 2.33 25.39 2.25
CA ILE A 270 3.67 25.98 2.47
C ILE A 270 3.57 27.30 3.24
N ASP A 271 2.61 28.17 2.88
CA ASP A 271 2.40 29.46 3.56
C ASP A 271 1.94 29.27 5.01
N ALA A 272 1.04 28.32 5.27
CA ALA A 272 0.60 27.99 6.62
C ALA A 272 1.76 27.41 7.46
N LEU A 273 2.54 26.50 6.88
CA LEU A 273 3.67 25.87 7.57
C LEU A 273 4.75 26.90 7.95
N ASN A 274 5.04 27.87 7.07
CA ASN A 274 5.95 28.99 7.37
C ASN A 274 5.44 29.92 8.50
N LYS A 275 4.13 29.98 8.73
CA LYS A 275 3.56 30.79 9.82
C LYS A 275 3.65 30.09 11.18
N VAL A 276 3.60 28.76 11.19
CA VAL A 276 3.57 27.99 12.44
C VAL A 276 4.96 27.54 12.89
N LEU A 277 5.99 27.61 12.03
CA LEU A 277 7.39 27.24 12.34
C LEU A 277 8.25 28.45 12.62
#